data_a583316ee83c936d01ed504d272f9168
#
_entry.id   a583316ee83c936d01ed504d272f9168
#
_cell.length_a   1.000
_cell.length_b   1.000
_cell.length_c   1.000
_cell.angle_alpha   90.00
_cell.angle_beta   90.00
_cell.angle_gamma   90.00
#
_symmetry.space_group_name_H-M   'P 1'
#
loop_
_entity.id
_entity.type
_entity.pdbx_description
1 polymer ?
#
loop_
_entity_poly.entity_id
_entity_poly.type
_entity_poly.pdbx_seq_one_letter_code
_entity_poly.pdbx_strand_id
1 'polypeptide(L)'
;MNECMEIDKPLITIVMAVYEPNMQWLKEQLLSLEAQTYPNLELIIRDDCSPTVPFEQICECTATCIRSFPYEISRNERNVGSNQTFEWLTQQARGEYIAYCDQDDVWLSEKIETLYQAILSQNAVMSYCDMAVIDAKSDVIATSLRQIRPRLGYLTGSALMKSYFFRNCTAGCSMLMRADIAKQAVPFPKQTVADHWLAIWAAYSGSIAFVDKAMLKYRQHSRNQTGILSEVTDKESYRVKRILPLKERLSMLKERIDVPQNLQDFVQARIENRVLGIWKGRKFSSKEAGFEIIMNLLPEKLFQAIISRIRK
;
A
#
# COMPACT_ATOMS: atom_id res chain seq x y z
N MET A 1 33.38 28.18 -16.01
CA MET A 1 31.95 27.92 -16.24
C MET A 1 31.77 26.42 -16.04
N ASN A 2 31.25 26.03 -14.90
CA ASN A 2 30.89 24.63 -14.66
C ASN A 2 29.49 24.44 -15.29
N GLU A 3 29.45 23.82 -16.45
CA GLU A 3 28.21 23.19 -16.91
C GLU A 3 27.85 22.11 -15.89
N CYS A 4 26.92 22.40 -15.00
CA CYS A 4 26.17 21.36 -14.33
C CYS A 4 25.51 20.53 -15.43
N MET A 5 26.02 19.33 -15.70
CA MET A 5 25.25 18.33 -16.41
C MET A 5 23.95 18.17 -15.63
N GLU A 6 22.82 18.69 -16.13
CA GLU A 6 21.51 18.29 -15.69
C GLU A 6 21.44 16.77 -15.91
N ILE A 7 21.58 16.02 -14.82
CA ILE A 7 21.33 14.58 -14.84
C ILE A 7 19.86 14.48 -15.23
N ASP A 8 19.60 13.95 -16.43
CA ASP A 8 18.26 13.73 -16.92
C ASP A 8 17.52 12.86 -15.88
N LYS A 9 16.56 13.46 -15.19
CA LYS A 9 15.85 12.75 -14.10
C LYS A 9 15.07 11.60 -14.70
N PRO A 10 15.13 10.38 -14.11
CA PRO A 10 14.47 9.22 -14.67
C PRO A 10 12.95 9.40 -14.72
N LEU A 11 12.32 8.78 -15.70
CA LEU A 11 10.86 8.77 -15.81
C LEU A 11 10.24 8.08 -14.58
N ILE A 12 9.25 8.71 -13.97
CA ILE A 12 8.42 8.15 -12.92
C ILE A 12 7.00 7.98 -13.45
N THR A 13 6.51 6.75 -13.44
CA THR A 13 5.11 6.46 -13.77
C THR A 13 4.25 6.58 -12.51
N ILE A 14 3.28 7.48 -12.53
CA ILE A 14 2.18 7.50 -11.55
C ILE A 14 1.12 6.52 -12.05
N VAL A 15 0.70 5.59 -11.21
CA VAL A 15 -0.35 4.61 -11.52
C VAL A 15 -1.57 4.84 -10.64
N MET A 16 -2.74 5.03 -11.24
CA MET A 16 -4.00 5.32 -10.52
C MET A 16 -5.09 4.33 -10.92
N ALA A 17 -5.58 3.58 -9.94
CA ALA A 17 -6.79 2.77 -10.08
C ALA A 17 -8.01 3.60 -9.68
N VAL A 18 -9.06 3.56 -10.51
CA VAL A 18 -10.30 4.31 -10.31
C VAL A 18 -11.48 3.34 -10.26
N TYR A 19 -12.38 3.52 -9.30
CA TYR A 19 -13.66 2.81 -9.21
C TYR A 19 -14.70 3.64 -8.48
N GLU A 20 -15.82 3.96 -9.14
CA GLU A 20 -16.92 4.76 -8.56
C GLU A 20 -16.39 6.03 -7.86
N PRO A 21 -15.56 6.86 -8.53
CA PRO A 21 -14.93 8.00 -7.90
C PRO A 21 -15.96 9.06 -7.48
N ASN A 22 -15.70 9.73 -6.38
CA ASN A 22 -16.26 11.05 -6.16
C ASN A 22 -15.54 12.03 -7.09
N MET A 23 -16.23 12.58 -8.07
CA MET A 23 -15.62 13.41 -9.12
C MET A 23 -14.94 14.67 -8.60
N GLN A 24 -15.40 15.22 -7.47
CA GLN A 24 -14.73 16.36 -6.83
C GLN A 24 -13.37 15.93 -6.25
N TRP A 25 -13.31 14.80 -5.55
CA TRP A 25 -12.06 14.30 -4.97
C TRP A 25 -11.09 13.83 -6.06
N LEU A 26 -11.58 13.18 -7.10
CA LEU A 26 -10.76 12.82 -8.27
C LEU A 26 -10.13 14.05 -8.90
N LYS A 27 -10.90 15.14 -9.07
CA LYS A 27 -10.39 16.41 -9.56
C LYS A 27 -9.32 17.00 -8.65
N GLU A 28 -9.53 17.00 -7.33
CA GLU A 28 -8.53 17.48 -6.36
C GLU A 28 -7.24 16.65 -6.44
N GLN A 29 -7.35 15.33 -6.53
CA GLN A 29 -6.21 14.44 -6.69
C GLN A 29 -5.47 14.73 -7.99
N LEU A 30 -6.15 14.78 -9.14
CA LEU A 30 -5.52 15.06 -10.44
C LEU A 30 -4.81 16.42 -10.47
N LEU A 31 -5.43 17.48 -9.93
CA LEU A 31 -4.78 18.79 -9.81
C LEU A 31 -3.55 18.74 -8.90
N SER A 32 -3.53 17.91 -7.89
CA SER A 32 -2.36 17.72 -7.04
C SER A 32 -1.22 16.96 -7.72
N LEU A 33 -1.55 16.10 -8.69
CA LEU A 33 -0.54 15.45 -9.55
C LEU A 33 0.03 16.45 -10.57
N GLU A 34 -0.81 17.27 -11.19
CA GLU A 34 -0.37 18.34 -12.12
C GLU A 34 0.59 19.33 -11.44
N ALA A 35 0.42 19.56 -10.13
CA ALA A 35 1.25 20.46 -9.34
C ALA A 35 2.59 19.87 -8.88
N GLN A 36 2.95 18.62 -9.25
CA GLN A 36 4.20 18.01 -8.83
C GLN A 36 5.41 18.73 -9.41
N THR A 37 6.44 18.92 -8.58
CA THR A 37 7.68 19.63 -8.98
C THR A 37 8.69 18.73 -9.68
N TYR A 38 8.51 17.40 -9.65
CA TYR A 38 9.36 16.46 -10.37
C TYR A 38 9.09 16.57 -11.89
N PRO A 39 10.12 16.76 -12.73
CA PRO A 39 9.91 17.20 -14.12
C PRO A 39 9.55 16.08 -15.10
N ASN A 40 9.90 14.82 -14.84
CA ASN A 40 9.76 13.72 -15.80
C ASN A 40 8.75 12.69 -15.31
N LEU A 41 7.47 12.94 -15.57
CA LEU A 41 6.33 12.15 -15.12
C LEU A 41 5.52 11.62 -16.31
N GLU A 42 4.87 10.49 -16.09
CA GLU A 42 3.71 10.03 -16.84
C GLU A 42 2.62 9.53 -15.88
N LEU A 43 1.37 9.53 -16.32
CA LEU A 43 0.23 9.02 -15.54
C LEU A 43 -0.49 7.94 -16.33
N ILE A 44 -0.70 6.78 -15.70
CA ILE A 44 -1.54 5.72 -16.25
C ILE A 44 -2.73 5.51 -15.32
N ILE A 45 -3.93 5.72 -15.85
CA ILE A 45 -5.21 5.55 -15.13
C ILE A 45 -5.93 4.31 -15.66
N ARG A 46 -6.48 3.53 -14.75
CA ARG A 46 -7.34 2.39 -15.08
C ARG A 46 -8.64 2.45 -14.29
N ASP A 47 -9.77 2.64 -14.99
CA ASP A 47 -11.10 2.50 -14.41
C ASP A 47 -11.47 1.02 -14.29
N ASP A 48 -11.79 0.58 -13.08
CA ASP A 48 -12.18 -0.82 -12.79
C ASP A 48 -13.67 -1.07 -13.07
N CYS A 49 -14.14 -0.60 -14.23
CA CYS A 49 -15.51 -0.75 -14.70
C CYS A 49 -16.53 -0.12 -13.75
N SER A 50 -16.42 1.17 -13.49
CA SER A 50 -17.37 1.95 -12.69
C SER A 50 -18.79 1.83 -13.26
N PRO A 51 -19.77 1.31 -12.51
CA PRO A 51 -21.12 1.09 -13.03
C PRO A 51 -21.98 2.36 -13.08
N THR A 52 -21.75 3.35 -12.21
CA THR A 52 -22.59 4.55 -12.12
C THR A 52 -21.92 5.83 -12.60
N VAL A 53 -20.58 5.91 -12.54
CA VAL A 53 -19.82 7.03 -13.08
C VAL A 53 -19.42 6.72 -14.52
N PRO A 54 -19.91 7.51 -15.52
CA PRO A 54 -19.54 7.30 -16.91
C PRO A 54 -18.03 7.45 -17.15
N PHE A 55 -17.45 6.54 -17.92
CA PHE A 55 -16.01 6.57 -18.22
C PHE A 55 -15.59 7.88 -18.90
N GLU A 56 -16.46 8.44 -19.73
CA GLU A 56 -16.27 9.71 -20.41
C GLU A 56 -16.06 10.88 -19.44
N GLN A 57 -16.79 10.87 -18.29
CA GLN A 57 -16.60 11.91 -17.26
C GLN A 57 -15.22 11.81 -16.60
N ILE A 58 -14.71 10.58 -16.40
CA ILE A 58 -13.36 10.36 -15.85
C ILE A 58 -12.32 10.87 -16.88
N CYS A 59 -12.53 10.56 -18.16
CA CYS A 59 -11.66 11.05 -19.26
C CYS A 59 -11.65 12.57 -19.35
N GLU A 60 -12.80 13.23 -19.33
CA GLU A 60 -12.93 14.68 -19.39
C GLU A 60 -12.29 15.38 -18.18
N CYS A 61 -12.51 14.83 -16.99
CA CYS A 61 -11.88 15.31 -15.75
C CYS A 61 -10.35 15.23 -15.86
N THR A 62 -9.82 14.10 -16.33
CA THR A 62 -8.38 13.91 -16.51
C THR A 62 -7.81 14.89 -17.53
N ALA A 63 -8.42 15.02 -18.71
CA ALA A 63 -7.99 15.93 -19.77
C ALA A 63 -8.03 17.41 -19.32
N THR A 64 -8.96 17.75 -18.44
CA THR A 64 -9.06 19.12 -17.91
C THR A 64 -7.95 19.42 -16.89
N CYS A 65 -7.56 18.43 -16.09
CA CYS A 65 -6.64 18.62 -14.96
C CYS A 65 -5.17 18.38 -15.33
N ILE A 66 -4.85 17.38 -16.16
CA ILE A 66 -3.47 17.00 -16.51
C ILE A 66 -3.09 17.62 -17.86
N ARG A 67 -2.03 18.45 -17.87
CA ARG A 67 -1.58 19.20 -19.04
C ARG A 67 -0.06 19.24 -19.22
N SER A 68 0.70 19.07 -18.14
CA SER A 68 2.17 19.25 -18.13
C SER A 68 2.95 17.97 -18.45
N PHE A 69 2.31 16.80 -18.39
CA PHE A 69 2.96 15.51 -18.70
C PHE A 69 1.98 14.55 -19.39
N PRO A 70 2.50 13.52 -20.10
CA PRO A 70 1.66 12.57 -20.81
C PRO A 70 0.82 11.70 -19.85
N TYR A 71 -0.38 11.34 -20.29
CA TYR A 71 -1.22 10.38 -19.57
C TYR A 71 -1.89 9.38 -20.52
N GLU A 72 -2.20 8.22 -19.99
CA GLU A 72 -3.04 7.20 -20.62
C GLU A 72 -4.18 6.85 -19.68
N ILE A 73 -5.39 6.67 -20.25
CA ILE A 73 -6.56 6.25 -19.51
C ILE A 73 -7.24 5.09 -20.23
N SER A 74 -7.61 4.08 -19.46
CA SER A 74 -8.25 2.88 -19.99
C SER A 74 -9.25 2.32 -18.98
N ARG A 75 -10.08 1.36 -19.42
CA ARG A 75 -11.13 0.76 -18.60
C ARG A 75 -11.05 -0.76 -18.64
N ASN A 76 -11.34 -1.42 -17.52
CA ASN A 76 -11.56 -2.86 -17.47
C ASN A 76 -12.91 -3.23 -18.10
N GLU A 77 -12.98 -4.40 -18.71
CA GLU A 77 -14.24 -4.92 -19.26
C GLU A 77 -15.27 -5.27 -18.16
N ARG A 78 -14.76 -5.57 -16.96
CA ARG A 78 -15.55 -5.86 -15.76
C ARG A 78 -14.77 -5.42 -14.52
N ASN A 79 -15.46 -5.27 -13.39
CA ASN A 79 -14.78 -5.05 -12.12
C ASN A 79 -13.95 -6.29 -11.75
N VAL A 80 -12.65 -6.09 -11.53
CA VAL A 80 -11.69 -7.13 -11.15
C VAL A 80 -11.09 -6.89 -9.76
N GLY A 81 -11.37 -5.74 -9.16
CA GLY A 81 -10.88 -5.30 -7.86
C GLY A 81 -9.53 -4.59 -7.93
N SER A 82 -9.25 -3.80 -6.88
CA SER A 82 -8.08 -2.93 -6.82
C SER A 82 -6.75 -3.68 -7.02
N ASN A 83 -6.58 -4.87 -6.43
CA ASN A 83 -5.35 -5.64 -6.57
C ASN A 83 -5.01 -5.97 -8.04
N GLN A 84 -5.97 -6.50 -8.80
CA GLN A 84 -5.73 -6.86 -10.20
C GLN A 84 -5.58 -5.61 -11.07
N THR A 85 -6.29 -4.53 -10.76
CA THR A 85 -6.14 -3.26 -11.46
C THR A 85 -4.76 -2.66 -11.23
N PHE A 86 -4.24 -2.64 -9.99
CA PHE A 86 -2.87 -2.21 -9.71
C PHE A 86 -1.82 -3.16 -10.26
N GLU A 87 -2.08 -4.47 -10.31
CA GLU A 87 -1.19 -5.43 -10.97
C GLU A 87 -1.01 -5.10 -12.44
N TRP A 88 -2.12 -4.90 -13.17
CA TRP A 88 -2.08 -4.50 -14.58
C TRP A 88 -1.33 -3.17 -14.75
N LEU A 89 -1.66 -2.16 -13.95
CA LEU A 89 -0.99 -0.85 -13.97
C LEU A 89 0.52 -0.97 -13.72
N THR A 90 0.92 -1.80 -12.77
CA THR A 90 2.35 -2.07 -12.48
C THR A 90 3.08 -2.64 -13.69
N GLN A 91 2.44 -3.54 -14.45
CA GLN A 91 3.01 -4.12 -15.67
C GLN A 91 3.13 -3.10 -16.80
N GLN A 92 2.18 -2.17 -16.92
CA GLN A 92 2.15 -1.15 -17.98
C GLN A 92 3.09 0.04 -17.71
N ALA A 93 3.50 0.28 -16.47
CA ALA A 93 4.39 1.38 -16.11
C ALA A 93 5.70 1.33 -16.92
N ARG A 94 6.09 2.46 -17.53
CA ARG A 94 7.29 2.59 -18.38
C ARG A 94 8.48 3.23 -17.66
N GLY A 95 8.20 3.97 -16.56
CA GLY A 95 9.22 4.64 -15.78
C GLY A 95 10.16 3.70 -15.05
N GLU A 96 11.30 4.23 -14.62
CA GLU A 96 12.24 3.53 -13.76
C GLU A 96 11.70 3.36 -12.33
N TYR A 97 10.74 4.22 -11.96
CA TYR A 97 10.04 4.18 -10.68
C TYR A 97 8.54 4.22 -10.90
N ILE A 98 7.80 3.66 -9.95
CA ILE A 98 6.33 3.67 -9.91
C ILE A 98 5.87 4.33 -8.62
N ALA A 99 5.00 5.34 -8.75
CA ALA A 99 4.27 5.96 -7.65
C ALA A 99 2.81 5.50 -7.69
N TYR A 100 2.36 4.84 -6.63
CA TYR A 100 0.98 4.37 -6.52
C TYR A 100 0.08 5.49 -6.01
N CYS A 101 -1.09 5.64 -6.63
CA CYS A 101 -2.00 6.75 -6.38
C CYS A 101 -3.43 6.25 -6.19
N ASP A 102 -4.05 6.63 -5.06
CA ASP A 102 -5.48 6.46 -4.85
C ASP A 102 -6.25 7.64 -5.49
N GLN A 103 -7.53 7.45 -5.76
CA GLN A 103 -8.35 8.40 -6.56
C GLN A 103 -8.88 9.60 -5.76
N ASP A 104 -8.64 9.67 -4.45
CA ASP A 104 -9.39 10.50 -3.50
C ASP A 104 -8.53 11.26 -2.48
N ASP A 105 -7.21 11.17 -2.60
CA ASP A 105 -6.23 11.87 -1.76
C ASP A 105 -5.87 13.26 -2.34
N VAL A 106 -4.93 13.95 -1.72
CA VAL A 106 -4.30 15.18 -2.26
C VAL A 106 -2.81 15.14 -1.96
N TRP A 107 -1.96 15.12 -2.99
CA TRP A 107 -0.51 15.10 -2.80
C TRP A 107 0.06 16.51 -2.60
N LEU A 108 1.10 16.64 -1.79
CA LEU A 108 1.89 17.87 -1.76
C LEU A 108 2.79 17.95 -2.99
N SER A 109 3.06 19.16 -3.48
CA SER A 109 3.77 19.37 -4.75
C SER A 109 5.17 18.74 -4.78
N GLU A 110 5.86 18.67 -3.66
CA GLU A 110 7.22 18.11 -3.56
C GLU A 110 7.26 16.60 -3.26
N LYS A 111 6.10 15.91 -3.25
CA LYS A 111 6.04 14.51 -2.80
C LYS A 111 6.94 13.60 -3.61
N ILE A 112 6.81 13.60 -4.94
CA ILE A 112 7.59 12.73 -5.82
C ILE A 112 9.08 13.04 -5.69
N GLU A 113 9.46 14.31 -5.74
CA GLU A 113 10.85 14.73 -5.59
C GLU A 113 11.43 14.27 -4.26
N THR A 114 10.71 14.49 -3.16
CA THR A 114 11.16 14.11 -1.81
C THR A 114 11.35 12.59 -1.68
N LEU A 115 10.41 11.80 -2.21
CA LEU A 115 10.50 10.34 -2.17
C LEU A 115 11.66 9.82 -3.04
N TYR A 116 11.86 10.41 -4.21
CA TYR A 116 12.97 10.06 -5.08
C TYR A 116 14.34 10.37 -4.43
N GLN A 117 14.50 11.53 -3.82
CA GLN A 117 15.73 11.89 -3.09
C GLN A 117 15.99 10.97 -1.89
N ALA A 118 14.93 10.51 -1.21
CA ALA A 118 15.06 9.53 -0.13
C ALA A 118 15.58 8.17 -0.64
N ILE A 119 15.14 7.72 -1.83
CA ILE A 119 15.67 6.51 -2.48
C ILE A 119 17.16 6.67 -2.77
N LEU A 120 17.56 7.77 -3.40
CA LEU A 120 18.95 8.02 -3.77
C LEU A 120 19.87 8.11 -2.54
N SER A 121 19.51 8.95 -1.58
CA SER A 121 20.36 9.22 -0.40
C SER A 121 20.55 8.01 0.51
N GLN A 122 19.58 7.08 0.55
CA GLN A 122 19.63 5.89 1.39
C GLN A 122 19.92 4.60 0.60
N ASN A 123 20.21 4.71 -0.71
CA ASN A 123 20.38 3.57 -1.62
C ASN A 123 19.24 2.55 -1.46
N ALA A 124 18.01 3.05 -1.43
CA ALA A 124 16.82 2.26 -1.20
C ALA A 124 16.17 1.79 -2.52
N VAL A 125 15.37 0.74 -2.47
CA VAL A 125 14.57 0.26 -3.61
C VAL A 125 13.13 0.80 -3.55
N MET A 126 12.73 1.29 -2.39
CA MET A 126 11.42 1.89 -2.13
C MET A 126 11.56 2.99 -1.09
N SER A 127 10.81 4.06 -1.25
CA SER A 127 10.59 5.07 -0.21
C SER A 127 9.09 5.24 0.04
N TYR A 128 8.75 5.69 1.24
CA TYR A 128 7.38 6.06 1.60
C TYR A 128 7.38 7.17 2.66
N CYS A 129 6.25 7.86 2.81
CA CYS A 129 6.14 9.01 3.70
C CYS A 129 5.00 8.86 4.71
N ASP A 130 5.00 9.75 5.71
CA ASP A 130 3.84 9.98 6.56
C ASP A 130 2.73 10.70 5.79
N MET A 131 1.52 10.75 6.36
CA MET A 131 0.33 11.30 5.76
C MET A 131 -0.40 12.19 6.77
N ALA A 132 -0.81 13.38 6.36
CA ALA A 132 -1.86 14.11 7.06
C ALA A 132 -3.21 13.44 6.76
N VAL A 133 -4.16 13.56 7.66
CA VAL A 133 -5.49 12.95 7.49
C VAL A 133 -6.52 14.05 7.34
N ILE A 134 -7.35 13.93 6.29
CA ILE A 134 -8.45 14.85 6.02
C ILE A 134 -9.79 14.10 5.99
N ASP A 135 -10.88 14.81 6.25
CA ASP A 135 -12.23 14.27 6.11
C ASP A 135 -12.79 14.40 4.69
N ALA A 136 -14.06 14.03 4.50
CA ALA A 136 -14.77 14.15 3.23
C ALA A 136 -14.93 15.59 2.71
N LYS A 137 -14.73 16.60 3.57
CA LYS A 137 -14.79 18.04 3.21
C LYS A 137 -13.42 18.65 2.98
N SER A 138 -12.35 17.84 3.03
CA SER A 138 -10.95 18.27 2.98
C SER A 138 -10.45 19.01 4.23
N ASP A 139 -11.20 18.98 5.34
CA ASP A 139 -10.76 19.51 6.61
C ASP A 139 -9.72 18.60 7.27
N VAL A 140 -8.66 19.20 7.84
CA VAL A 140 -7.57 18.42 8.44
C VAL A 140 -8.01 17.85 9.79
N ILE A 141 -8.05 16.51 9.91
CA ILE A 141 -8.33 15.78 11.15
C ILE A 141 -7.05 15.60 11.97
N ALA A 142 -5.92 15.32 11.27
CA ALA A 142 -4.63 15.09 11.90
C ALA A 142 -3.50 15.50 10.94
N THR A 143 -2.42 16.05 11.46
CA THR A 143 -1.24 16.45 10.67
C THR A 143 -0.28 15.29 10.40
N SER A 144 -0.48 14.16 11.09
CA SER A 144 0.26 12.90 10.92
C SER A 144 -0.66 11.72 11.20
N LEU A 145 -0.54 10.65 10.41
CA LEU A 145 -1.29 9.42 10.64
C LEU A 145 -0.99 8.80 12.01
N ARG A 146 0.19 9.05 12.59
CA ARG A 146 0.56 8.57 13.94
C ARG A 146 -0.35 9.13 15.03
N GLN A 147 -0.95 10.32 14.85
CA GLN A 147 -1.83 10.92 15.85
C GLN A 147 -3.12 10.11 16.03
N ILE A 148 -3.63 9.52 14.95
CA ILE A 148 -4.83 8.68 14.97
C ILE A 148 -4.53 7.17 15.00
N ARG A 149 -3.29 6.76 14.63
CA ARG A 149 -2.81 5.39 14.70
C ARG A 149 -1.49 5.31 15.50
N PRO A 150 -1.49 5.59 16.81
CA PRO A 150 -0.25 5.73 17.60
C PRO A 150 0.55 4.43 17.71
N ARG A 151 -0.05 3.28 17.37
CA ARG A 151 0.63 1.97 17.32
C ARG A 151 1.26 1.67 15.96
N LEU A 152 1.05 2.52 14.97
CA LEU A 152 1.69 2.40 13.66
C LEU A 152 3.17 2.75 13.82
N GLY A 153 4.04 1.75 13.71
CA GLY A 153 5.49 1.97 13.69
C GLY A 153 5.98 1.86 12.25
N TYR A 154 6.59 2.91 11.75
CA TYR A 154 7.22 2.89 10.44
C TYR A 154 8.51 2.07 10.46
N LEU A 155 8.78 1.35 9.37
CA LEU A 155 9.95 0.48 9.20
C LEU A 155 10.85 1.09 8.12
N THR A 156 12.13 1.27 8.41
CA THR A 156 13.13 1.79 7.47
C THR A 156 14.43 0.99 7.57
N GLY A 157 15.23 0.98 6.50
CA GLY A 157 16.49 0.25 6.42
C GLY A 157 16.38 -1.07 5.66
N SER A 158 17.29 -1.99 5.93
CA SER A 158 17.45 -3.28 5.27
C SER A 158 16.95 -4.46 6.12
N ALA A 159 16.91 -5.66 5.53
CA ALA A 159 16.54 -6.92 6.19
C ALA A 159 15.13 -6.91 6.82
N LEU A 160 14.19 -6.18 6.25
CA LEU A 160 12.85 -5.96 6.78
C LEU A 160 11.80 -6.97 6.29
N MET A 161 12.14 -7.89 5.38
CA MET A 161 11.20 -8.85 4.76
C MET A 161 10.38 -9.61 5.80
N LYS A 162 11.00 -10.11 6.87
CA LYS A 162 10.29 -10.85 7.94
C LYS A 162 9.28 -9.97 8.68
N SER A 163 9.59 -8.68 8.86
CA SER A 163 8.69 -7.73 9.53
C SER A 163 7.51 -7.38 8.62
N TYR A 164 7.77 -7.06 7.36
CA TYR A 164 6.73 -6.77 6.38
C TYR A 164 5.87 -7.99 6.04
N PHE A 165 6.38 -9.19 6.16
CA PHE A 165 5.58 -10.41 5.95
C PHE A 165 4.32 -10.44 6.83
N PHE A 166 4.42 -9.97 8.07
CA PHE A 166 3.31 -9.99 9.04
C PHE A 166 2.58 -8.67 9.21
N ARG A 167 3.25 -7.55 8.89
CA ARG A 167 2.73 -6.21 9.17
C ARG A 167 2.95 -5.27 7.99
N ASN A 168 1.89 -4.59 7.56
CA ASN A 168 2.01 -3.46 6.64
C ASN A 168 2.03 -2.14 7.43
N CYS A 169 3.00 -1.29 7.14
CA CYS A 169 3.08 0.08 7.63
C CYS A 169 3.20 1.11 6.49
N THR A 170 3.07 0.66 5.25
CA THR A 170 3.04 1.50 4.06
C THR A 170 1.63 1.51 3.46
N ALA A 171 1.17 2.65 2.99
CA ALA A 171 -0.02 2.75 2.15
C ALA A 171 0.43 2.97 0.70
N GLY A 172 -0.29 2.42 -0.27
CA GLY A 172 0.03 2.54 -1.68
C GLY A 172 0.24 4.00 -2.08
N CYS A 173 -0.70 4.87 -1.73
CA CYS A 173 -0.64 6.30 -2.02
C CYS A 173 0.56 7.05 -1.39
N SER A 174 1.27 6.44 -0.44
CA SER A 174 2.43 7.05 0.21
C SER A 174 3.78 6.62 -0.36
N MET A 175 3.83 5.64 -1.29
CA MET A 175 5.08 5.01 -1.72
C MET A 175 5.55 5.42 -3.13
N LEU A 176 6.86 5.36 -3.31
CA LEU A 176 7.58 5.36 -4.59
C LEU A 176 8.52 4.14 -4.60
N MET A 177 8.51 3.36 -5.67
CA MET A 177 9.25 2.11 -5.74
C MET A 177 9.94 1.95 -7.08
N ARG A 178 11.11 1.30 -7.12
CA ARG A 178 11.76 0.89 -8.38
C ARG A 178 10.83 -0.03 -9.18
N ALA A 179 10.67 0.28 -10.46
CA ALA A 179 9.74 -0.44 -11.34
C ALA A 179 10.16 -1.90 -11.58
N ASP A 180 11.46 -2.18 -11.69
CA ASP A 180 11.97 -3.54 -11.86
C ASP A 180 11.61 -4.44 -10.67
N ILE A 181 11.66 -3.92 -9.44
CA ILE A 181 11.26 -4.63 -8.21
C ILE A 181 9.73 -4.80 -8.14
N ALA A 182 8.99 -3.72 -8.46
CA ALA A 182 7.52 -3.79 -8.47
C ALA A 182 6.99 -4.83 -9.48
N LYS A 183 7.59 -4.88 -10.67
CA LYS A 183 7.23 -5.86 -11.72
C LYS A 183 7.58 -7.29 -11.33
N GLN A 184 8.65 -7.51 -10.58
CA GLN A 184 8.96 -8.82 -10.01
C GLN A 184 7.91 -9.30 -8.99
N ALA A 185 7.16 -8.42 -8.36
CA ALA A 185 6.10 -8.78 -7.43
C ALA A 185 4.86 -9.38 -8.13
N VAL A 186 4.72 -9.24 -9.43
CA VAL A 186 3.58 -9.78 -10.21
C VAL A 186 3.73 -11.30 -10.42
N PRO A 187 2.64 -12.09 -10.28
CA PRO A 187 1.27 -11.71 -9.95
C PRO A 187 1.07 -11.35 -8.47
N PHE A 188 0.04 -10.55 -8.18
CA PHE A 188 -0.31 -10.20 -6.80
C PHE A 188 -1.20 -11.25 -6.16
N PRO A 189 -1.07 -11.53 -4.85
CA PRO A 189 -1.95 -12.43 -4.13
C PRO A 189 -3.37 -11.85 -4.04
N LYS A 190 -4.37 -12.73 -4.07
CA LYS A 190 -5.79 -12.32 -4.01
C LYS A 190 -6.20 -11.85 -2.60
N GLN A 191 -5.59 -12.41 -1.56
CA GLN A 191 -5.95 -12.15 -0.15
C GLN A 191 -5.03 -11.15 0.55
N THR A 192 -4.05 -10.58 -0.15
CA THR A 192 -3.14 -9.57 0.40
C THR A 192 -3.25 -8.32 -0.46
N VAL A 193 -3.47 -7.16 0.16
CA VAL A 193 -3.55 -5.88 -0.56
C VAL A 193 -2.24 -5.58 -1.28
N ALA A 194 -2.34 -4.94 -2.45
CA ALA A 194 -1.23 -4.70 -3.36
C ALA A 194 -0.04 -3.99 -2.69
N ASP A 195 -0.30 -2.94 -1.91
CA ASP A 195 0.72 -2.17 -1.20
C ASP A 195 1.52 -3.02 -0.21
N HIS A 196 0.85 -3.91 0.53
CA HIS A 196 1.51 -4.83 1.46
C HIS A 196 2.40 -5.84 0.71
N TRP A 197 1.91 -6.38 -0.40
CA TRP A 197 2.68 -7.32 -1.21
C TRP A 197 3.92 -6.68 -1.83
N LEU A 198 3.76 -5.49 -2.39
CA LEU A 198 4.86 -4.67 -2.92
C LEU A 198 5.91 -4.35 -1.86
N ALA A 199 5.47 -3.98 -0.64
CA ALA A 199 6.39 -3.70 0.47
C ALA A 199 7.18 -4.94 0.92
N ILE A 200 6.60 -6.15 0.87
CA ILE A 200 7.33 -7.40 1.12
C ILE A 200 8.43 -7.61 0.08
N TRP A 201 8.12 -7.39 -1.20
CA TRP A 201 9.10 -7.51 -2.28
C TRP A 201 10.20 -6.46 -2.19
N ALA A 202 9.87 -5.21 -1.88
CA ALA A 202 10.87 -4.18 -1.60
C ALA A 202 11.77 -4.57 -0.44
N ALA A 203 11.19 -5.04 0.68
CA ALA A 203 11.93 -5.46 1.87
C ALA A 203 12.81 -6.71 1.65
N TYR A 204 12.47 -7.55 0.68
CA TYR A 204 13.29 -8.67 0.24
C TYR A 204 14.45 -8.20 -0.64
N SER A 205 14.16 -7.30 -1.58
CA SER A 205 15.08 -6.88 -2.64
C SER A 205 16.12 -5.85 -2.20
N GLY A 206 15.86 -5.09 -1.10
CA GLY A 206 16.79 -4.06 -0.67
C GLY A 206 16.36 -3.29 0.56
N SER A 207 16.87 -2.06 0.65
CA SER A 207 16.54 -1.12 1.72
C SER A 207 15.25 -0.36 1.41
N ILE A 208 14.53 0.02 2.46
CA ILE A 208 13.34 0.87 2.40
C ILE A 208 13.63 2.18 3.14
N ALA A 209 13.39 3.31 2.49
CA ALA A 209 13.53 4.64 3.07
C ALA A 209 12.18 5.13 3.62
N PHE A 210 12.21 5.79 4.78
CA PHE A 210 11.05 6.46 5.33
C PHE A 210 11.30 7.97 5.43
N VAL A 211 10.37 8.75 4.91
CA VAL A 211 10.35 10.21 5.01
C VAL A 211 9.42 10.59 6.16
N ASP A 212 9.98 11.08 7.25
CA ASP A 212 9.25 11.49 8.45
C ASP A 212 8.61 12.89 8.27
N LYS A 213 7.84 13.03 7.19
CA LYS A 213 7.08 14.23 6.84
C LYS A 213 5.81 13.80 6.11
N ALA A 214 4.68 14.39 6.45
CA ALA A 214 3.45 14.18 5.69
C ALA A 214 3.58 14.82 4.31
N MET A 215 3.60 14.00 3.25
CA MET A 215 3.74 14.47 1.87
C MET A 215 2.45 14.31 1.06
N LEU A 216 1.37 13.86 1.70
CA LEU A 216 0.01 13.84 1.15
C LEU A 216 -1.02 14.02 2.25
N LYS A 217 -2.23 14.37 1.84
CA LYS A 217 -3.43 14.42 2.66
C LYS A 217 -4.26 13.19 2.32
N TYR A 218 -4.27 12.22 3.23
CA TYR A 218 -5.02 10.97 3.11
C TYR A 218 -6.47 11.22 3.51
N ARG A 219 -7.41 10.95 2.61
CA ARG A 219 -8.84 11.20 2.85
C ARG A 219 -9.50 10.01 3.54
N GLN A 220 -10.15 10.28 4.68
CA GLN A 220 -10.97 9.30 5.38
C GLN A 220 -12.46 9.48 5.07
N HIS A 221 -13.08 8.42 4.60
CA HIS A 221 -14.51 8.32 4.33
C HIS A 221 -15.01 6.88 4.50
N SER A 222 -16.34 6.68 4.47
CA SER A 222 -16.97 5.38 4.75
C SER A 222 -16.63 4.25 3.75
N ARG A 223 -16.04 4.58 2.60
CA ARG A 223 -15.66 3.62 1.54
C ARG A 223 -14.17 3.21 1.59
N ASN A 224 -13.38 3.72 2.54
CA ASN A 224 -11.97 3.28 2.66
C ASN A 224 -11.91 1.78 2.98
N GLN A 225 -11.06 1.06 2.24
CA GLN A 225 -10.94 -0.42 2.34
C GLN A 225 -10.21 -0.87 3.61
N THR A 226 -9.48 0.01 4.31
CA THR A 226 -8.58 -0.36 5.41
C THR A 226 -9.09 0.09 6.77
N GLY A 227 -9.47 -0.88 7.61
CA GLY A 227 -9.76 -0.69 9.04
C GLY A 227 -8.99 -1.68 9.91
N ILE A 228 -8.70 -1.33 11.18
CA ILE A 228 -8.14 -2.27 12.16
C ILE A 228 -9.17 -3.35 12.42
N LEU A 229 -8.84 -4.62 12.10
CA LEU A 229 -9.74 -5.77 12.23
C LEU A 229 -11.12 -5.56 11.58
N SER A 230 -11.19 -4.76 10.48
CA SER A 230 -12.42 -4.66 9.70
C SER A 230 -12.92 -6.06 9.36
N GLU A 231 -14.23 -6.29 9.46
CA GLU A 231 -14.91 -7.56 9.16
C GLU A 231 -14.53 -8.75 10.07
N VAL A 232 -13.73 -8.58 11.13
CA VAL A 232 -13.48 -9.64 12.13
C VAL A 232 -14.53 -9.53 13.22
N THR A 233 -15.37 -10.56 13.36
CA THR A 233 -16.45 -10.64 14.35
C THR A 233 -16.27 -11.79 15.34
N ASP A 234 -15.61 -12.86 14.92
CA ASP A 234 -15.43 -14.11 15.60
C ASP A 234 -14.09 -14.76 15.23
N LYS A 235 -13.76 -15.90 15.83
CA LYS A 235 -12.51 -16.61 15.58
C LYS A 235 -12.38 -17.10 14.13
N GLU A 236 -13.47 -17.52 13.52
CA GLU A 236 -13.44 -18.00 12.14
C GLU A 236 -13.18 -16.83 11.17
N SER A 237 -13.86 -15.72 11.32
CA SER A 237 -13.58 -14.50 10.52
C SER A 237 -12.14 -13.99 10.75
N TYR A 238 -11.61 -14.07 11.98
CA TYR A 238 -10.19 -13.78 12.25
C TYR A 238 -9.28 -14.74 11.47
N ARG A 239 -9.56 -16.03 11.52
CA ARG A 239 -8.79 -17.04 10.77
C ARG A 239 -8.82 -16.75 9.27
N VAL A 240 -9.98 -16.52 8.70
CA VAL A 240 -10.14 -16.25 7.26
C VAL A 240 -9.43 -14.95 6.84
N LYS A 241 -9.56 -13.89 7.64
CA LYS A 241 -9.06 -12.55 7.26
C LYS A 241 -7.60 -12.29 7.67
N ARG A 242 -7.03 -13.05 8.62
CA ARG A 242 -5.69 -12.77 9.18
C ARG A 242 -4.70 -13.94 9.08
N ILE A 243 -5.20 -15.18 9.12
CA ILE A 243 -4.32 -16.35 9.10
C ILE A 243 -4.23 -16.97 7.69
N LEU A 244 -5.36 -17.19 7.01
CA LEU A 244 -5.33 -17.80 5.68
C LEU A 244 -4.56 -16.98 4.64
N PRO A 245 -4.58 -15.62 4.64
CA PRO A 245 -3.74 -14.84 3.74
C PRO A 245 -2.24 -15.11 3.92
N LEU A 246 -1.78 -15.51 5.10
CA LEU A 246 -0.38 -15.89 5.33
C LEU A 246 0.00 -17.14 4.53
N LYS A 247 -0.94 -18.08 4.35
CA LYS A 247 -0.72 -19.30 3.56
C LYS A 247 -0.47 -18.97 2.08
N GLU A 248 -1.35 -18.18 1.48
CA GLU A 248 -1.21 -17.75 0.09
C GLU A 248 0.10 -16.97 -0.10
N ARG A 249 0.36 -16.00 0.76
CA ARG A 249 1.57 -15.18 0.75
C ARG A 249 2.84 -16.02 0.83
N LEU A 250 2.89 -17.00 1.76
CA LEU A 250 4.02 -17.90 1.91
C LEU A 250 4.19 -18.80 0.68
N SER A 251 3.11 -19.37 0.14
CA SER A 251 3.16 -20.21 -1.06
C SER A 251 3.77 -19.44 -2.25
N MET A 252 3.24 -18.26 -2.53
CA MET A 252 3.70 -17.44 -3.66
C MET A 252 5.16 -16.97 -3.52
N LEU A 253 5.62 -16.68 -2.27
CA LEU A 253 7.03 -16.36 -2.04
C LEU A 253 7.94 -17.58 -2.26
N LYS A 254 7.55 -18.75 -1.76
CA LYS A 254 8.36 -19.99 -1.91
C LYS A 254 8.58 -20.42 -3.35
N GLU A 255 7.69 -20.07 -4.24
CA GLU A 255 7.83 -20.35 -5.68
C GLU A 255 8.92 -19.50 -6.35
N ARG A 256 9.37 -18.44 -5.70
CA ARG A 256 10.22 -17.41 -6.32
C ARG A 256 11.50 -17.10 -5.54
N ILE A 257 11.48 -17.30 -4.22
CA ILE A 257 12.60 -16.97 -3.34
C ILE A 257 12.81 -18.07 -2.30
N ASP A 258 14.04 -18.16 -1.78
CA ASP A 258 14.32 -19.01 -0.61
C ASP A 258 13.79 -18.34 0.67
N VAL A 259 12.67 -18.85 1.19
CA VAL A 259 12.06 -18.35 2.41
C VAL A 259 12.67 -19.10 3.60
N PRO A 260 13.23 -18.41 4.61
CA PRO A 260 13.85 -19.06 5.76
C PRO A 260 12.94 -20.07 6.46
N GLN A 261 13.43 -21.29 6.74
CA GLN A 261 12.65 -22.40 7.31
C GLN A 261 11.93 -22.00 8.61
N ASN A 262 12.57 -21.24 9.47
CA ASN A 262 11.97 -20.79 10.72
C ASN A 262 10.78 -19.85 10.53
N LEU A 263 10.72 -19.09 9.43
CA LEU A 263 9.55 -18.28 9.05
C LEU A 263 8.43 -19.20 8.56
N GLN A 264 8.75 -20.18 7.71
CA GLN A 264 7.79 -21.17 7.24
C GLN A 264 7.16 -21.94 8.41
N ASP A 265 7.97 -22.42 9.35
CA ASP A 265 7.50 -23.16 10.55
C ASP A 265 6.56 -22.31 11.41
N PHE A 266 6.86 -21.03 11.57
CA PHE A 266 6.00 -20.11 12.32
C PHE A 266 4.66 -19.86 11.62
N VAL A 267 4.67 -19.62 10.31
CA VAL A 267 3.44 -19.48 9.52
C VAL A 267 2.60 -20.75 9.59
N GLN A 268 3.22 -21.91 9.42
CA GLN A 268 2.53 -23.20 9.49
C GLN A 268 1.92 -23.45 10.88
N ALA A 269 2.64 -23.08 11.93
CA ALA A 269 2.13 -23.19 13.31
C ALA A 269 0.89 -22.31 13.53
N ARG A 270 0.83 -21.11 12.94
CA ARG A 270 -0.34 -20.23 13.00
C ARG A 270 -1.52 -20.80 12.19
N ILE A 271 -1.26 -21.31 10.99
CA ILE A 271 -2.30 -21.94 10.14
C ILE A 271 -2.93 -23.13 10.85
N GLU A 272 -2.11 -23.98 11.47
CA GLU A 272 -2.54 -25.19 12.19
C GLU A 272 -2.94 -24.94 13.65
N ASN A 273 -2.84 -23.70 14.10
CA ASN A 273 -3.15 -23.33 15.49
C ASN A 273 -2.33 -24.06 16.55
N ARG A 274 -1.05 -24.35 16.26
CA ARG A 274 -0.13 -25.03 17.18
C ARG A 274 0.49 -24.05 18.16
N VAL A 275 -0.08 -23.94 19.37
CA VAL A 275 0.32 -22.95 20.40
C VAL A 275 1.84 -22.96 20.69
N LEU A 276 2.46 -24.13 20.87
CA LEU A 276 3.91 -24.23 21.10
C LEU A 276 4.73 -23.71 19.91
N GLY A 277 4.29 -23.97 18.67
CA GLY A 277 4.92 -23.46 17.47
C GLY A 277 4.80 -21.94 17.35
N ILE A 278 3.62 -21.40 17.65
CA ILE A 278 3.37 -19.96 17.69
C ILE A 278 4.28 -19.30 18.74
N TRP A 279 4.38 -19.87 19.93
CA TRP A 279 5.25 -19.37 21.00
C TRP A 279 6.74 -19.36 20.60
N LYS A 280 7.24 -20.46 20.01
CA LYS A 280 8.62 -20.55 19.53
C LYS A 280 8.95 -19.51 18.47
N GLY A 281 8.01 -19.24 17.54
CA GLY A 281 8.16 -18.26 16.46
C GLY A 281 7.82 -16.82 16.83
N ARG A 282 7.43 -16.52 18.08
CA ARG A 282 6.92 -15.19 18.50
C ARG A 282 7.85 -14.00 18.22
N LYS A 283 9.16 -14.24 18.04
CA LYS A 283 10.12 -13.20 17.67
C LYS A 283 9.83 -12.53 16.31
N PHE A 284 9.10 -13.19 15.43
CA PHE A 284 8.74 -12.64 14.11
C PHE A 284 7.57 -11.65 14.19
N SER A 285 6.64 -11.89 15.14
CA SER A 285 5.41 -11.09 15.27
C SER A 285 4.88 -11.26 16.70
N SER A 286 5.55 -10.63 17.67
CA SER A 286 5.32 -10.90 19.10
C SER A 286 3.91 -10.52 19.58
N LYS A 287 3.35 -9.40 19.07
CA LYS A 287 2.02 -8.94 19.46
C LYS A 287 0.93 -9.86 18.93
N GLU A 288 1.01 -10.22 17.65
CA GLU A 288 0.06 -11.11 17.00
C GLU A 288 0.16 -12.52 17.58
N ALA A 289 1.36 -13.04 17.78
CA ALA A 289 1.57 -14.35 18.41
C ALA A 289 0.99 -14.40 19.84
N GLY A 290 1.25 -13.38 20.64
CA GLY A 290 0.70 -13.28 21.99
C GLY A 290 -0.84 -13.20 21.98
N PHE A 291 -1.40 -12.38 21.09
CA PHE A 291 -2.84 -12.29 20.89
C PHE A 291 -3.43 -13.64 20.50
N GLU A 292 -2.88 -14.33 19.51
CA GLU A 292 -3.38 -15.62 19.03
C GLU A 292 -3.30 -16.72 20.10
N ILE A 293 -2.21 -16.79 20.86
CA ILE A 293 -2.08 -17.75 21.97
C ILE A 293 -3.20 -17.53 23.01
N ILE A 294 -3.42 -16.28 23.41
CA ILE A 294 -4.48 -15.94 24.37
C ILE A 294 -5.85 -16.24 23.76
N MET A 295 -6.12 -15.80 22.55
CA MET A 295 -7.43 -15.96 21.91
C MET A 295 -7.79 -17.42 21.67
N ASN A 296 -6.80 -18.29 21.44
CA ASN A 296 -7.03 -19.73 21.31
C ASN A 296 -7.58 -20.39 22.57
N LEU A 297 -7.21 -19.86 23.74
CA LEU A 297 -7.65 -20.39 25.03
C LEU A 297 -9.00 -19.85 25.49
N LEU A 298 -9.48 -18.74 24.90
CA LEU A 298 -10.72 -18.09 25.33
C LEU A 298 -11.96 -18.72 24.67
N PRO A 299 -13.09 -18.78 25.39
CA PRO A 299 -14.39 -19.10 24.79
C PRO A 299 -14.78 -18.08 23.70
N GLU A 300 -15.55 -18.54 22.69
CA GLU A 300 -15.95 -17.71 21.55
C GLU A 300 -16.62 -16.38 21.95
N LYS A 301 -17.56 -16.43 22.90
CA LYS A 301 -18.27 -15.24 23.39
C LYS A 301 -17.32 -14.17 23.96
N LEU A 302 -16.24 -14.61 24.64
CA LEU A 302 -15.26 -13.70 25.22
C LEU A 302 -14.35 -13.11 24.14
N PHE A 303 -13.97 -13.90 23.13
CA PHE A 303 -13.28 -13.41 21.93
C PHE A 303 -14.08 -12.31 21.25
N GLN A 304 -15.37 -12.54 20.94
CA GLN A 304 -16.25 -11.57 20.32
C GLN A 304 -16.34 -10.25 21.12
N ALA A 305 -16.46 -10.34 22.45
CA ALA A 305 -16.50 -9.17 23.32
C ALA A 305 -15.19 -8.35 23.25
N ILE A 306 -14.03 -9.02 23.19
CA ILE A 306 -12.72 -8.35 23.07
C ILE A 306 -12.60 -7.68 21.69
N ILE A 307 -12.92 -8.40 20.61
CA ILE A 307 -12.87 -7.84 19.26
C ILE A 307 -13.77 -6.62 19.11
N SER A 308 -14.98 -6.66 19.64
CA SER A 308 -15.91 -5.52 19.60
C SER A 308 -15.36 -4.26 20.28
N ARG A 309 -14.51 -4.42 21.32
CA ARG A 309 -13.83 -3.30 21.99
C ARG A 309 -12.62 -2.76 21.24
N ILE A 310 -11.91 -3.63 20.51
CA ILE A 310 -10.73 -3.22 19.72
C ILE A 310 -11.16 -2.47 18.46
N ARG A 311 -12.35 -2.77 17.93
CA ARG A 311 -12.91 -2.14 16.72
C ARG A 311 -13.50 -0.74 16.97
N LYS A 312 -13.85 -0.41 18.21
CA LYS A 312 -14.29 0.93 18.63
C LYS A 312 -13.09 1.86 18.85
#